data_388e1a53cdf2eb7b004844e249a775f8
#
_entry.id   388e1a53cdf2eb7b004844e249a775f8
#
_cell.length_a   1.000
_cell.length_b   1.000
_cell.length_c   1.000
_cell.angle_alpha   90.00
_cell.angle_beta   90.00
_cell.angle_gamma   90.00
#
_symmetry.space_group_name_H-M   'P 1'
#
loop_
_entity.id
_entity.type
_entity.pdbx_description
1 polymer ?
#
loop_
_entity_poly.entity_id
_entity_poly.type
_entity_poly.pdbx_seq_one_letter_code
_entity_poly.pdbx_strand_id
1 'polypeptide(L)'
;MARNVTELERPNDVPDKIGKYVIVNKVGKGSTGIVYLSHDPYYRRDVAIKVYNIEEDQDEARARVSRKMFFNEAHMVGMLQHPNIMPIYDAGEEDGQYYVVTEHVQGARTLAAYCRPDNLLRVDDVVEIVYKCAKALHYAHGRGVIHRDIKPSNVMLTIDNDVRIIDFGIAICADADVSRIEGIAGSPSYMSPEQVQSEELTSASDIYSLGAVLYELLTGFRPFRADNLSKLLHQIVYATPPPIHTYRNDLSEELEQVVAMTMQKDTAKRCVSGNALAADLTRVYQDLRTKYDSLDNQEHFDLLRALTFFHEFSHAEIWEVLRASDWHEYQDGEDIVREGEMDDRFYIIVSGKAEVETNGQKLGVLDNGSCFGETSYVRGAKRTASIKASGPVTILRVSSTLMEQVSSACQLRFNKVFLRSLITRLQGDGSAQT
;
A
#
# COMPACT_ATOMS: atom_id res chain seq x y z
N MET A 1 -30.46 -24.10 11.06
CA MET A 1 -31.30 -23.71 9.91
C MET A 1 -30.36 -23.25 8.81
N ALA A 2 -30.22 -24.04 7.75
CA ALA A 2 -29.33 -23.74 6.63
C ALA A 2 -29.88 -22.50 5.88
N ARG A 3 -29.06 -21.46 5.74
CA ARG A 3 -29.34 -20.34 4.85
C ARG A 3 -29.13 -20.80 3.40
N ASN A 4 -30.19 -20.84 2.63
CA ASN A 4 -30.16 -20.99 1.19
C ASN A 4 -29.32 -19.85 0.60
N VAL A 5 -28.14 -20.20 0.12
CA VAL A 5 -27.38 -19.36 -0.78
C VAL A 5 -28.13 -19.42 -2.13
N THR A 6 -28.77 -18.33 -2.49
CA THR A 6 -29.37 -18.14 -3.81
C THR A 6 -28.25 -18.34 -4.84
N GLU A 7 -28.37 -19.34 -5.71
CA GLU A 7 -27.53 -19.52 -6.89
C GLU A 7 -27.69 -18.28 -7.77
N LEU A 8 -26.72 -17.36 -7.66
CA LEU A 8 -26.52 -16.32 -8.66
C LEU A 8 -26.03 -17.03 -9.93
N GLU A 9 -26.82 -16.95 -11.00
CA GLU A 9 -26.42 -17.46 -12.34
C GLU A 9 -25.03 -16.92 -12.67
N ARG A 10 -24.04 -17.81 -12.70
CA ARG A 10 -22.67 -17.48 -13.14
C ARG A 10 -22.70 -17.19 -14.64
N PRO A 11 -22.12 -16.08 -15.10
CA PRO A 11 -21.92 -15.88 -16.54
C PRO A 11 -21.12 -17.07 -17.09
N ASN A 12 -21.49 -17.57 -18.26
CA ASN A 12 -20.89 -18.75 -18.94
C ASN A 12 -19.37 -18.64 -19.24
N ASP A 13 -18.69 -17.61 -18.76
CA ASP A 13 -17.31 -17.24 -19.09
C ASP A 13 -16.38 -17.24 -17.86
N VAL A 14 -16.79 -17.83 -16.73
CA VAL A 14 -16.01 -17.87 -15.49
C VAL A 14 -15.65 -19.34 -15.18
N PRO A 15 -14.37 -19.73 -15.12
CA PRO A 15 -13.96 -21.08 -14.78
C PRO A 15 -14.38 -21.45 -13.34
N ASP A 16 -14.63 -22.72 -13.07
CA ASP A 16 -14.98 -23.17 -11.71
C ASP A 16 -13.78 -23.13 -10.76
N LYS A 17 -12.59 -23.38 -11.29
CA LYS A 17 -11.33 -23.46 -10.56
C LYS A 17 -10.16 -22.96 -11.40
N ILE A 18 -9.12 -22.47 -10.70
CA ILE A 18 -7.77 -22.25 -11.25
C ILE A 18 -6.80 -22.87 -10.25
N GLY A 19 -6.07 -23.91 -10.67
CA GLY A 19 -5.28 -24.74 -9.78
C GLY A 19 -6.14 -25.35 -8.65
N LYS A 20 -5.72 -25.14 -7.43
CA LYS A 20 -6.45 -25.58 -6.22
C LYS A 20 -7.57 -24.62 -5.77
N TYR A 21 -7.64 -23.42 -6.35
CA TYR A 21 -8.52 -22.33 -5.89
C TYR A 21 -9.90 -22.41 -6.55
N VAL A 22 -10.94 -22.26 -5.75
CA VAL A 22 -12.33 -22.24 -6.22
C VAL A 22 -12.70 -20.82 -6.58
N ILE A 23 -13.12 -20.56 -7.81
CA ILE A 23 -13.50 -19.23 -8.27
C ILE A 23 -14.88 -18.88 -7.71
N VAL A 24 -14.97 -17.73 -7.05
CA VAL A 24 -16.22 -17.17 -6.51
C VAL A 24 -16.89 -16.27 -7.54
N ASN A 25 -16.16 -15.27 -8.03
CA ASN A 25 -16.63 -14.35 -9.07
C ASN A 25 -15.46 -13.68 -9.80
N LYS A 26 -15.79 -13.01 -10.93
CA LYS A 26 -14.87 -12.14 -11.64
C LYS A 26 -14.92 -10.74 -11.02
N VAL A 27 -13.77 -10.23 -10.57
CA VAL A 27 -13.61 -8.90 -9.97
C VAL A 27 -13.40 -7.84 -11.03
N GLY A 28 -12.57 -8.13 -12.05
CA GLY A 28 -12.28 -7.16 -13.10
C GLY A 28 -11.49 -7.75 -14.26
N LYS A 29 -11.43 -6.98 -15.37
CA LYS A 29 -10.59 -7.27 -16.53
C LYS A 29 -9.74 -6.03 -16.82
N GLY A 30 -8.44 -6.19 -16.82
CA GLY A 30 -7.46 -5.17 -17.19
C GLY A 30 -6.76 -5.50 -18.51
N SER A 31 -5.81 -4.65 -18.90
CA SER A 31 -4.99 -4.85 -20.10
C SER A 31 -4.08 -6.08 -19.97
N THR A 32 -3.63 -6.39 -18.76
CA THR A 32 -2.67 -7.47 -18.51
C THR A 32 -3.33 -8.80 -18.12
N GLY A 33 -4.66 -8.84 -17.92
CA GLY A 33 -5.33 -10.06 -17.53
C GLY A 33 -6.68 -9.86 -16.84
N ILE A 34 -7.18 -10.96 -16.28
CA ILE A 34 -8.46 -11.01 -15.57
C ILE A 34 -8.19 -11.30 -14.09
N VAL A 35 -8.88 -10.60 -13.20
CA VAL A 35 -8.81 -10.82 -11.76
C VAL A 35 -10.08 -11.49 -11.27
N TYR A 36 -9.93 -12.58 -10.54
CA TYR A 36 -11.00 -13.34 -9.92
C TYR A 36 -10.91 -13.27 -8.38
N LEU A 37 -12.03 -13.11 -7.71
CA LEU A 37 -12.19 -13.47 -6.31
C LEU A 37 -12.29 -14.99 -6.22
N SER A 38 -11.49 -15.59 -5.36
CA SER A 38 -11.36 -17.04 -5.26
C SER A 38 -11.24 -17.45 -3.80
N HIS A 39 -11.59 -18.69 -3.50
CA HIS A 39 -11.45 -19.27 -2.17
C HIS A 39 -10.28 -20.28 -2.15
N ASP A 40 -9.35 -20.10 -1.20
CA ASP A 40 -8.29 -21.07 -0.91
C ASP A 40 -8.84 -22.14 0.05
N PRO A 41 -9.09 -23.37 -0.41
CA PRO A 41 -9.70 -24.40 0.44
C PRO A 41 -8.76 -24.93 1.54
N TYR A 42 -7.44 -24.75 1.37
CA TYR A 42 -6.45 -25.22 2.33
C TYR A 42 -6.33 -24.25 3.51
N TYR A 43 -6.14 -22.94 3.22
CA TYR A 43 -6.04 -21.91 4.25
C TYR A 43 -7.41 -21.33 4.65
N ARG A 44 -8.52 -21.77 4.01
CA ARG A 44 -9.90 -21.32 4.28
C ARG A 44 -10.04 -19.80 4.27
N ARG A 45 -9.45 -19.15 3.27
CA ARG A 45 -9.49 -17.69 3.11
C ARG A 45 -9.80 -17.31 1.67
N ASP A 46 -10.33 -16.11 1.50
CA ASP A 46 -10.53 -15.52 0.19
C ASP A 46 -9.22 -14.90 -0.32
N VAL A 47 -8.97 -15.07 -1.61
CA VAL A 47 -7.77 -14.62 -2.32
C VAL A 47 -8.15 -13.96 -3.64
N ALA A 48 -7.31 -13.09 -4.15
CA ALA A 48 -7.41 -12.58 -5.51
C ALA A 48 -6.49 -13.37 -6.43
N ILE A 49 -7.02 -13.86 -7.54
CA ILE A 49 -6.21 -14.54 -8.59
C ILE A 49 -6.21 -13.68 -9.84
N LYS A 50 -5.04 -13.25 -10.25
CA LYS A 50 -4.83 -12.57 -11.51
C LYS A 50 -4.31 -13.57 -12.53
N VAL A 51 -5.09 -13.81 -13.59
CA VAL A 51 -4.72 -14.61 -14.75
C VAL A 51 -4.22 -13.68 -15.83
N TYR A 52 -3.02 -13.92 -16.33
CA TYR A 52 -2.36 -13.08 -17.32
C TYR A 52 -2.73 -13.50 -18.73
N ASN A 53 -3.03 -12.53 -19.59
CA ASN A 53 -3.21 -12.74 -21.02
C ASN A 53 -1.81 -12.76 -21.67
N ILE A 54 -1.19 -13.90 -21.70
CA ILE A 54 0.10 -14.10 -22.38
C ILE A 54 -0.22 -14.88 -23.65
N GLU A 55 0.11 -14.32 -24.81
CA GLU A 55 0.01 -15.05 -26.07
C GLU A 55 1.05 -16.20 -26.05
N GLU A 56 0.61 -17.40 -26.37
CA GLU A 56 1.51 -18.53 -26.51
C GLU A 56 2.49 -18.24 -27.67
N ASP A 57 3.77 -18.13 -27.35
CA ASP A 57 4.81 -18.05 -28.37
C ASP A 57 4.89 -19.41 -29.09
N GLN A 58 4.78 -19.39 -30.41
CA GLN A 58 4.89 -20.61 -31.25
C GLN A 58 6.32 -21.20 -31.20
N ASP A 59 7.31 -20.43 -30.73
CA ASP A 59 8.68 -20.91 -30.51
C ASP A 59 8.82 -21.47 -29.08
N GLU A 60 8.94 -22.77 -28.99
CA GLU A 60 9.08 -23.52 -27.73
C GLU A 60 10.27 -23.06 -26.87
N ALA A 61 11.35 -22.57 -27.50
CA ALA A 61 12.51 -22.04 -26.79
C ALA A 61 12.19 -20.69 -26.14
N ARG A 62 11.47 -19.80 -26.83
CA ARG A 62 11.03 -18.50 -26.31
C ARG A 62 9.98 -18.69 -25.22
N ALA A 63 8.98 -19.54 -25.42
CA ALA A 63 7.98 -19.86 -24.40
C ALA A 63 8.64 -20.36 -23.10
N ARG A 64 9.69 -21.18 -23.20
CA ARG A 64 10.44 -21.67 -22.03
C ARG A 64 11.20 -20.56 -21.30
N VAL A 65 11.74 -19.59 -22.03
CA VAL A 65 12.42 -18.42 -21.45
C VAL A 65 11.41 -17.51 -20.74
N SER A 66 10.30 -17.18 -21.39
CA SER A 66 9.21 -16.35 -20.82
C SER A 66 8.63 -16.98 -19.55
N ARG A 67 8.39 -18.29 -19.56
CA ARG A 67 7.95 -19.05 -18.37
C ARG A 67 8.95 -18.91 -17.21
N LYS A 68 10.24 -19.11 -17.48
CA LYS A 68 11.28 -19.00 -16.45
C LYS A 68 11.36 -17.57 -15.90
N MET A 69 11.23 -16.56 -16.75
CA MET A 69 11.22 -15.15 -16.36
C MET A 69 10.02 -14.85 -15.46
N PHE A 70 8.81 -15.29 -15.84
CA PHE A 70 7.59 -15.11 -15.04
C PHE A 70 7.75 -15.65 -13.62
N PHE A 71 8.16 -16.92 -13.48
CA PHE A 71 8.32 -17.54 -12.17
C PHE A 71 9.44 -16.92 -11.34
N ASN A 72 10.54 -16.50 -11.96
CA ASN A 72 11.62 -15.79 -11.26
C ASN A 72 11.14 -14.44 -10.71
N GLU A 73 10.42 -13.66 -11.53
CA GLU A 73 9.88 -12.37 -11.11
C GLU A 73 8.83 -12.56 -10.00
N ALA A 74 7.89 -13.49 -10.17
CA ALA A 74 6.90 -13.81 -9.13
C ALA A 74 7.57 -14.25 -7.83
N HIS A 75 8.66 -15.04 -7.91
CA HIS A 75 9.43 -15.44 -6.74
C HIS A 75 10.11 -14.23 -6.05
N MET A 76 10.78 -13.37 -6.82
CA MET A 76 11.45 -12.17 -6.31
C MET A 76 10.47 -11.24 -5.59
N VAL A 77 9.31 -10.98 -6.22
CA VAL A 77 8.26 -10.16 -5.62
C VAL A 77 7.63 -10.85 -4.41
N GLY A 78 7.45 -12.17 -4.45
CA GLY A 78 6.93 -12.98 -3.34
C GLY A 78 7.81 -12.96 -2.08
N MET A 79 9.11 -12.64 -2.23
CA MET A 79 10.02 -12.46 -1.11
C MET A 79 9.92 -11.07 -0.46
N LEU A 80 9.21 -10.12 -1.09
CA LEU A 80 9.01 -8.79 -0.51
C LEU A 80 7.99 -8.86 0.64
N GLN A 81 8.43 -8.45 1.82
CA GLN A 81 7.60 -8.37 3.02
C GLN A 81 7.54 -6.92 3.49
N HIS A 82 6.52 -6.20 3.07
CA HIS A 82 6.31 -4.80 3.42
C HIS A 82 4.81 -4.50 3.53
N PRO A 83 4.35 -3.74 4.54
CA PRO A 83 2.92 -3.48 4.76
C PRO A 83 2.24 -2.80 3.56
N ASN A 84 2.97 -2.02 2.77
CA ASN A 84 2.42 -1.32 1.60
C ASN A 84 2.74 -2.01 0.26
N ILE A 85 3.15 -3.27 0.27
CA ILE A 85 3.31 -4.12 -0.93
C ILE A 85 2.34 -5.29 -0.82
N MET A 86 1.59 -5.55 -1.90
CA MET A 86 0.65 -6.67 -1.95
C MET A 86 1.41 -8.01 -1.85
N PRO A 87 1.15 -8.84 -0.83
CA PRO A 87 1.82 -10.12 -0.69
C PRO A 87 1.36 -11.09 -1.79
N ILE A 88 2.33 -11.78 -2.43
CA ILE A 88 2.06 -12.91 -3.31
C ILE A 88 2.05 -14.17 -2.46
N TYR A 89 0.96 -14.94 -2.55
CA TYR A 89 0.80 -16.20 -1.83
C TYR A 89 1.22 -17.40 -2.65
N ASP A 90 1.00 -17.34 -3.97
CA ASP A 90 1.30 -18.42 -4.90
C ASP A 90 1.40 -17.87 -6.34
N ALA A 91 2.06 -18.61 -7.21
CA ALA A 91 2.09 -18.38 -8.65
C ALA A 91 2.10 -19.71 -9.36
N GLY A 92 1.35 -19.81 -10.45
CA GLY A 92 1.20 -21.06 -11.17
C GLY A 92 0.92 -20.88 -12.64
N GLU A 93 0.78 -22.03 -13.30
CA GLU A 93 0.37 -22.15 -14.69
C GLU A 93 -0.68 -23.25 -14.79
N GLU A 94 -1.77 -22.98 -15.48
CA GLU A 94 -2.82 -23.95 -15.78
C GLU A 94 -3.36 -23.70 -17.19
N ASP A 95 -3.47 -24.76 -17.98
CA ASP A 95 -3.92 -24.71 -19.37
C ASP A 95 -3.18 -23.66 -20.23
N GLY A 96 -1.86 -23.51 -20.03
CA GLY A 96 -1.02 -22.52 -20.72
C GLY A 96 -1.18 -21.09 -20.22
N GLN A 97 -2.03 -20.83 -19.23
CA GLN A 97 -2.23 -19.51 -18.65
C GLN A 97 -1.48 -19.37 -17.33
N TYR A 98 -0.72 -18.27 -17.20
CA TYR A 98 -0.03 -17.94 -15.96
C TYR A 98 -0.95 -17.18 -15.01
N TYR A 99 -0.85 -17.50 -13.72
CA TYR A 99 -1.61 -16.80 -12.70
C TYR A 99 -0.76 -16.48 -11.45
N VAL A 100 -1.15 -15.44 -10.75
CA VAL A 100 -0.59 -15.03 -9.45
C VAL A 100 -1.74 -14.92 -8.45
N VAL A 101 -1.51 -15.45 -7.26
CA VAL A 101 -2.45 -15.42 -6.13
C VAL A 101 -1.96 -14.43 -5.10
N THR A 102 -2.81 -13.47 -4.74
CA THR A 102 -2.50 -12.43 -3.77
C THR A 102 -3.56 -12.36 -2.68
N GLU A 103 -3.34 -11.51 -1.69
CA GLU A 103 -4.36 -11.12 -0.74
C GLU A 103 -5.58 -10.52 -1.45
N HIS A 104 -6.79 -10.87 -0.99
CA HIS A 104 -8.01 -10.16 -1.36
C HIS A 104 -8.31 -9.07 -0.33
N VAL A 105 -8.10 -7.82 -0.71
CA VAL A 105 -8.39 -6.66 0.15
C VAL A 105 -9.83 -6.22 -0.07
N GLN A 106 -10.70 -6.59 0.87
CA GLN A 106 -12.12 -6.30 0.77
C GLN A 106 -12.38 -4.78 0.78
N GLY A 107 -13.22 -4.30 -0.15
CA GLY A 107 -13.64 -2.91 -0.23
C GLY A 107 -12.56 -1.92 -0.71
N ALA A 108 -11.33 -2.38 -0.98
CA ALA A 108 -10.28 -1.53 -1.50
C ALA A 108 -10.61 -0.99 -2.89
N ARG A 109 -10.12 0.21 -3.19
CA ARG A 109 -10.23 0.86 -4.51
C ARG A 109 -8.85 1.27 -5.00
N THR A 110 -8.63 1.24 -6.29
CA THR A 110 -7.37 1.78 -6.84
C THR A 110 -7.39 3.31 -6.83
N LEU A 111 -6.21 3.93 -6.78
CA LEU A 111 -6.07 5.39 -6.83
C LEU A 111 -6.64 5.99 -8.12
N ALA A 112 -6.84 5.19 -9.16
CA ALA A 112 -7.50 5.64 -10.41
C ALA A 112 -8.91 6.21 -10.17
N ALA A 113 -9.59 5.83 -9.10
CA ALA A 113 -10.88 6.40 -8.72
C ALA A 113 -10.76 7.88 -8.30
N TYR A 114 -9.59 8.33 -7.88
CA TYR A 114 -9.33 9.66 -7.32
C TYR A 114 -8.49 10.57 -8.24
N CYS A 115 -8.38 10.22 -9.52
CA CYS A 115 -7.62 10.96 -10.54
C CYS A 115 -8.50 11.86 -11.41
N ARG A 116 -9.61 12.37 -10.86
CA ARG A 116 -10.51 13.28 -11.58
C ARG A 116 -10.77 14.53 -10.76
N PRO A 117 -10.87 15.72 -11.39
CA PRO A 117 -11.06 16.99 -10.66
C PRO A 117 -12.29 17.04 -9.75
N ASP A 118 -13.31 16.22 -10.04
CA ASP A 118 -14.55 16.11 -9.26
C ASP A 118 -14.46 15.09 -8.11
N ASN A 119 -13.36 14.36 -8.00
CA ASN A 119 -13.18 13.31 -6.98
C ASN A 119 -11.72 13.21 -6.51
N LEU A 120 -11.12 14.33 -6.16
CA LEU A 120 -9.76 14.36 -5.61
C LEU A 120 -9.77 14.04 -4.11
N LEU A 121 -8.70 13.40 -3.67
CA LEU A 121 -8.38 13.26 -2.25
C LEU A 121 -7.92 14.60 -1.66
N ARG A 122 -7.91 14.71 -0.35
CA ARG A 122 -7.29 15.84 0.36
C ARG A 122 -5.79 15.83 0.10
N VAL A 123 -5.16 17.01 0.15
CA VAL A 123 -3.72 17.13 -0.15
C VAL A 123 -2.86 16.37 0.86
N ASP A 124 -3.23 16.43 2.15
CA ASP A 124 -2.56 15.70 3.22
C ASP A 124 -2.64 14.17 3.01
N ASP A 125 -3.82 13.64 2.62
CA ASP A 125 -3.98 12.22 2.28
C ASP A 125 -3.11 11.82 1.07
N VAL A 126 -3.07 12.66 0.03
CA VAL A 126 -2.22 12.42 -1.16
C VAL A 126 -0.75 12.35 -0.78
N VAL A 127 -0.27 13.29 0.04
CA VAL A 127 1.12 13.35 0.50
C VAL A 127 1.45 12.10 1.33
N GLU A 128 0.57 11.66 2.22
CA GLU A 128 0.73 10.45 3.01
C GLU A 128 0.78 9.19 2.15
N ILE A 129 -0.16 9.05 1.20
CA ILE A 129 -0.23 7.93 0.26
C ILE A 129 1.09 7.82 -0.53
N VAL A 130 1.55 8.93 -1.11
CA VAL A 130 2.77 8.94 -1.93
C VAL A 130 4.01 8.70 -1.06
N TYR A 131 4.03 9.19 0.17
CA TYR A 131 5.07 8.88 1.14
C TYR A 131 5.17 7.36 1.40
N LYS A 132 4.04 6.70 1.70
CA LYS A 132 3.99 5.24 1.90
C LYS A 132 4.44 4.48 0.65
N CYS A 133 4.02 4.91 -0.54
CA CYS A 133 4.48 4.35 -1.82
C CYS A 133 5.99 4.51 -1.99
N ALA A 134 6.54 5.68 -1.71
CA ALA A 134 7.97 5.95 -1.83
C ALA A 134 8.81 5.05 -0.89
N LYS A 135 8.34 4.84 0.35
CA LYS A 135 8.98 3.92 1.32
C LYS A 135 8.92 2.46 0.85
N ALA A 136 7.76 2.03 0.34
CA ALA A 136 7.59 0.67 -0.20
C ALA A 136 8.48 0.41 -1.42
N LEU A 137 8.54 1.36 -2.35
CA LEU A 137 9.45 1.27 -3.50
C LEU A 137 10.92 1.27 -3.08
N HIS A 138 11.30 2.13 -2.13
CA HIS A 138 12.68 2.11 -1.59
C HIS A 138 13.05 0.74 -1.02
N TYR A 139 12.14 0.11 -0.28
CA TYR A 139 12.33 -1.24 0.26
C TYR A 139 12.51 -2.29 -0.86
N ALA A 140 11.70 -2.24 -1.92
CA ALA A 140 11.80 -3.15 -3.07
C ALA A 140 13.12 -2.94 -3.84
N HIS A 141 13.49 -1.66 -4.10
CA HIS A 141 14.73 -1.29 -4.77
C HIS A 141 15.98 -1.79 -4.01
N GLY A 142 15.98 -1.70 -2.68
CA GLY A 142 17.04 -2.24 -1.84
C GLY A 142 17.20 -3.77 -1.93
N ARG A 143 16.21 -4.46 -2.54
CA ARG A 143 16.22 -5.90 -2.83
C ARG A 143 16.38 -6.23 -4.30
N GLY A 144 16.72 -5.22 -5.11
CA GLY A 144 16.94 -5.38 -6.55
C GLY A 144 15.66 -5.51 -7.37
N VAL A 145 14.48 -5.19 -6.80
CA VAL A 145 13.20 -5.25 -7.50
C VAL A 145 12.76 -3.85 -7.91
N ILE A 146 12.60 -3.61 -9.21
CA ILE A 146 12.05 -2.40 -9.81
C ILE A 146 10.63 -2.70 -10.27
N HIS A 147 9.67 -1.82 -9.97
CA HIS A 147 8.27 -2.06 -10.28
C HIS A 147 7.93 -1.92 -11.78
N ARG A 148 8.49 -0.93 -12.46
CA ARG A 148 8.40 -0.66 -13.91
C ARG A 148 7.04 -0.22 -14.43
N ASP A 149 5.95 -0.35 -13.66
CA ASP A 149 4.58 0.01 -14.08
C ASP A 149 3.80 0.71 -12.95
N ILE A 150 4.42 1.70 -12.30
CA ILE A 150 3.74 2.53 -11.29
C ILE A 150 2.73 3.44 -11.97
N LYS A 151 1.46 3.28 -11.58
CA LYS A 151 0.31 4.08 -12.04
C LYS A 151 -0.84 3.99 -11.05
N PRO A 152 -1.84 4.88 -11.11
CA PRO A 152 -2.94 4.90 -10.15
C PRO A 152 -3.73 3.59 -10.05
N SER A 153 -3.84 2.82 -11.15
CA SER A 153 -4.51 1.51 -11.13
C SER A 153 -3.71 0.41 -10.43
N ASN A 154 -2.41 0.62 -10.23
CA ASN A 154 -1.52 -0.35 -9.57
C ASN A 154 -1.21 0.03 -8.11
N VAL A 155 -1.95 0.98 -7.56
CA VAL A 155 -1.91 1.33 -6.14
C VAL A 155 -3.34 1.27 -5.59
N MET A 156 -3.57 0.40 -4.62
CA MET A 156 -4.86 0.24 -3.94
C MET A 156 -4.87 1.06 -2.65
N LEU A 157 -6.00 1.70 -2.38
CA LEU A 157 -6.33 2.33 -1.11
C LEU A 157 -7.33 1.42 -0.39
N THR A 158 -6.99 0.98 0.82
CA THR A 158 -7.85 0.16 1.66
C THR A 158 -8.96 0.99 2.31
N ILE A 159 -9.95 0.33 2.92
CA ILE A 159 -11.02 1.01 3.69
C ILE A 159 -10.43 1.88 4.81
N ASP A 160 -9.29 1.44 5.37
CA ASP A 160 -8.58 2.11 6.45
C ASP A 160 -7.59 3.19 5.98
N ASN A 161 -7.73 3.69 4.75
CA ASN A 161 -6.82 4.65 4.12
C ASN A 161 -5.35 4.19 4.09
N ASP A 162 -5.11 2.87 4.10
CA ASP A 162 -3.77 2.34 3.92
C ASP A 162 -3.52 1.96 2.46
N VAL A 163 -2.26 1.83 2.08
CA VAL A 163 -1.82 1.66 0.69
C VAL A 163 -1.29 0.25 0.45
N ARG A 164 -1.63 -0.33 -0.71
CA ARG A 164 -1.00 -1.55 -1.23
C ARG A 164 -0.58 -1.34 -2.68
N ILE A 165 0.71 -1.41 -2.95
CA ILE A 165 1.24 -1.45 -4.32
C ILE A 165 1.03 -2.85 -4.86
N ILE A 166 0.43 -2.96 -6.04
CA ILE A 166 0.10 -4.21 -6.72
C ILE A 166 0.81 -4.30 -8.07
N ASP A 167 0.85 -5.49 -8.65
CA ASP A 167 1.29 -5.70 -10.03
C ASP A 167 2.74 -5.26 -10.32
N PHE A 168 3.67 -5.57 -9.43
CA PHE A 168 5.10 -5.47 -9.76
C PHE A 168 5.37 -6.22 -11.09
N GLY A 169 6.13 -5.62 -11.97
CA GLY A 169 6.44 -5.92 -13.38
C GLY A 169 6.43 -7.35 -13.94
N ILE A 170 5.77 -8.30 -13.25
CA ILE A 170 5.66 -9.72 -13.62
C ILE A 170 5.13 -9.89 -15.05
N ALA A 171 4.26 -8.99 -15.50
CA ALA A 171 3.74 -9.03 -16.86
C ALA A 171 4.75 -8.56 -17.94
N ILE A 172 5.80 -7.84 -17.53
CA ILE A 172 6.77 -7.25 -18.48
C ILE A 172 7.74 -8.29 -19.00
N CYS A 173 8.02 -9.34 -18.22
CA CYS A 173 8.88 -10.43 -18.64
C CYS A 173 8.25 -11.36 -19.67
N ALA A 174 6.93 -11.34 -19.80
CA ALA A 174 6.21 -12.19 -20.75
C ALA A 174 6.16 -11.61 -22.18
N ASP A 175 6.35 -10.29 -22.32
CA ASP A 175 6.27 -9.57 -23.61
C ASP A 175 7.59 -8.90 -23.99
N ALA A 176 8.69 -9.64 -24.02
CA ALA A 176 10.03 -9.09 -24.23
C ALA A 176 10.31 -8.57 -25.65
N ASP A 177 9.34 -8.52 -26.55
CA ASP A 177 9.51 -8.03 -27.90
C ASP A 177 8.65 -6.79 -28.26
N VAL A 178 9.26 -5.96 -29.05
CA VAL A 178 8.94 -4.67 -29.68
C VAL A 178 7.47 -4.39 -30.10
N SER A 179 6.56 -5.35 -30.04
CA SER A 179 5.13 -5.23 -30.37
C SER A 179 4.30 -4.42 -29.35
N ARG A 180 4.92 -4.01 -28.24
CA ARG A 180 4.29 -3.10 -27.25
C ARG A 180 3.92 -1.72 -27.78
N ILE A 181 4.52 -1.28 -28.87
CA ILE A 181 4.26 0.05 -29.41
C ILE A 181 2.94 0.10 -30.21
N GLU A 182 2.49 -1.02 -30.79
CA GLU A 182 1.26 -1.07 -31.63
C GLU A 182 0.00 -1.55 -30.89
N GLY A 183 0.15 -2.24 -29.75
CA GLY A 183 -0.95 -2.78 -28.94
C GLY A 183 -1.13 -2.15 -27.56
N ILE A 184 -0.87 -0.82 -27.38
CA ILE A 184 -0.86 -0.15 -26.06
C ILE A 184 -2.25 -0.18 -25.42
N ALA A 185 -2.53 -1.25 -24.72
CA ALA A 185 -3.64 -1.39 -23.79
C ALA A 185 -3.33 -0.82 -22.39
N GLY A 186 -2.12 -0.28 -22.14
CA GLY A 186 -1.72 0.46 -20.95
C GLY A 186 -1.57 1.95 -21.26
N SER A 187 -1.87 2.83 -20.31
CA SER A 187 -1.66 4.26 -20.52
C SER A 187 -0.17 4.59 -20.38
N PRO A 188 0.56 4.94 -21.46
CA PRO A 188 2.00 5.29 -21.41
C PRO A 188 2.27 6.59 -20.64
N SER A 189 1.23 7.25 -20.17
CA SER A 189 1.28 8.56 -19.51
C SER A 189 2.13 8.61 -18.24
N TYR A 190 2.44 7.45 -17.66
CA TYR A 190 3.26 7.33 -16.43
C TYR A 190 4.66 6.77 -16.71
N MET A 191 4.96 6.40 -17.96
CA MET A 191 6.29 5.90 -18.32
C MET A 191 7.35 6.97 -18.10
N SER A 192 8.51 6.55 -17.60
CA SER A 192 9.67 7.43 -17.52
C SER A 192 10.31 7.67 -18.90
N PRO A 193 11.08 8.76 -19.08
CA PRO A 193 11.79 9.00 -20.32
C PRO A 193 12.67 7.84 -20.78
N GLU A 194 13.39 7.22 -19.85
CA GLU A 194 14.26 6.06 -20.10
C GLU A 194 13.46 4.81 -20.51
N GLN A 195 12.23 4.62 -20.00
CA GLN A 195 11.34 3.54 -20.48
C GLN A 195 10.92 3.77 -21.94
N VAL A 196 10.57 5.03 -22.30
CA VAL A 196 10.20 5.38 -23.67
C VAL A 196 11.37 5.20 -24.63
N GLN A 197 12.58 5.47 -24.18
CA GLN A 197 13.82 5.37 -24.97
C GLN A 197 14.42 3.96 -24.96
N SER A 198 13.81 3.01 -24.25
CA SER A 198 14.32 1.65 -24.08
C SER A 198 15.73 1.60 -23.47
N GLU A 199 16.01 2.55 -22.57
CA GLU A 199 17.26 2.62 -21.82
C GLU A 199 17.19 1.72 -20.56
N GLU A 200 18.32 1.59 -19.86
CA GLU A 200 18.37 0.81 -18.61
C GLU A 200 17.49 1.41 -17.53
N LEU A 201 16.56 0.57 -17.00
CA LEU A 201 15.63 0.98 -15.95
C LEU A 201 16.29 0.85 -14.58
N THR A 202 16.12 1.88 -13.76
CA THR A 202 16.64 1.95 -12.41
C THR A 202 15.53 2.31 -11.41
N SER A 203 15.86 2.40 -10.13
CA SER A 203 14.96 2.94 -9.11
C SER A 203 14.40 4.33 -9.46
N ALA A 204 15.18 5.14 -10.20
CA ALA A 204 14.74 6.47 -10.63
C ALA A 204 13.56 6.43 -11.61
N SER A 205 13.37 5.33 -12.35
CA SER A 205 12.24 5.13 -13.26
C SER A 205 10.91 5.05 -12.49
N ASP A 206 10.88 4.29 -11.40
CA ASP A 206 9.69 4.20 -10.53
C ASP A 206 9.41 5.53 -9.82
N ILE A 207 10.45 6.27 -9.43
CA ILE A 207 10.29 7.60 -8.81
C ILE A 207 9.65 8.59 -9.79
N TYR A 208 10.04 8.57 -11.07
CA TYR A 208 9.38 9.39 -12.10
C TYR A 208 7.91 9.04 -12.23
N SER A 209 7.60 7.75 -12.34
CA SER A 209 6.22 7.26 -12.46
C SER A 209 5.39 7.63 -11.24
N LEU A 210 5.96 7.53 -10.02
CA LEU A 210 5.31 7.97 -8.78
C LEU A 210 5.10 9.49 -8.75
N GLY A 211 6.03 10.28 -9.30
CA GLY A 211 5.86 11.72 -9.49
C GLY A 211 4.70 12.05 -10.44
N ALA A 212 4.52 11.29 -11.51
CA ALA A 212 3.38 11.44 -12.42
C ALA A 212 2.05 11.06 -11.75
N VAL A 213 2.04 10.05 -10.87
CA VAL A 213 0.88 9.70 -10.02
C VAL A 213 0.57 10.83 -9.04
N LEU A 214 1.57 11.36 -8.34
CA LEU A 214 1.42 12.49 -7.43
C LEU A 214 0.82 13.72 -8.15
N TYR A 215 1.35 14.07 -9.31
CA TYR A 215 0.83 15.14 -10.14
C TYR A 215 -0.66 14.97 -10.44
N GLU A 216 -1.07 13.77 -10.87
CA GLU A 216 -2.46 13.50 -11.25
C GLU A 216 -3.40 13.47 -10.02
N LEU A 217 -2.98 12.91 -8.89
CA LEU A 217 -3.76 12.92 -7.65
C LEU A 217 -3.98 14.35 -7.11
N LEU A 218 -3.00 15.23 -7.28
CA LEU A 218 -3.12 16.63 -6.84
C LEU A 218 -3.99 17.48 -7.76
N THR A 219 -3.93 17.23 -9.07
CA THR A 219 -4.55 18.11 -10.08
C THR A 219 -5.82 17.52 -10.71
N GLY A 220 -5.97 16.20 -10.73
CA GLY A 220 -6.98 15.48 -11.50
C GLY A 220 -6.62 15.35 -12.98
N PHE A 221 -5.40 15.73 -13.35
CA PHE A 221 -4.95 15.75 -14.74
C PHE A 221 -3.61 15.06 -14.89
N ARG A 222 -3.45 14.25 -15.94
CA ARG A 222 -2.15 13.67 -16.29
C ARG A 222 -1.17 14.77 -16.70
N PRO A 223 0.12 14.62 -16.32
CA PRO A 223 1.14 15.63 -16.65
C PRO A 223 1.32 15.85 -18.15
N PHE A 224 1.10 14.81 -18.96
CA PHE A 224 1.17 14.89 -20.42
C PHE A 224 -0.07 14.30 -21.06
N ARG A 225 -0.53 14.95 -22.12
CA ARG A 225 -1.70 14.55 -22.92
C ARG A 225 -1.46 14.90 -24.37
N ALA A 226 -1.79 13.99 -25.26
CA ALA A 226 -1.72 14.21 -26.70
C ALA A 226 -2.79 13.40 -27.43
N ASP A 227 -3.11 13.84 -28.65
CA ASP A 227 -4.12 13.20 -29.50
C ASP A 227 -3.62 11.87 -30.10
N ASN A 228 -2.30 11.65 -30.07
CA ASN A 228 -1.69 10.42 -30.56
C ASN A 228 -0.48 10.02 -29.69
N LEU A 229 -0.14 8.73 -29.77
CA LEU A 229 0.91 8.13 -29.01
C LEU A 229 2.28 8.78 -29.24
N SER A 230 2.68 9.00 -30.48
CA SER A 230 3.99 9.55 -30.82
C SER A 230 4.21 10.93 -30.19
N LYS A 231 3.17 11.80 -30.20
CA LYS A 231 3.24 13.09 -29.52
C LYS A 231 3.32 12.93 -27.99
N LEU A 232 2.59 11.98 -27.43
CA LEU A 232 2.65 11.72 -25.99
C LEU A 232 4.05 11.25 -25.58
N LEU A 233 4.62 10.30 -26.29
CA LEU A 233 5.98 9.81 -26.02
C LEU A 233 7.01 10.93 -26.17
N HIS A 234 6.88 11.78 -27.20
CA HIS A 234 7.74 12.95 -27.36
C HIS A 234 7.61 13.93 -26.16
N GLN A 235 6.38 14.18 -25.66
CA GLN A 235 6.19 15.03 -24.47
C GLN A 235 6.84 14.41 -23.22
N ILE A 236 6.71 13.11 -23.02
CA ILE A 236 7.32 12.40 -21.88
C ILE A 236 8.85 12.58 -21.89
N VAL A 237 9.48 12.50 -23.04
CA VAL A 237 10.93 12.62 -23.14
C VAL A 237 11.41 14.07 -23.04
N TYR A 238 10.73 15.02 -23.70
CA TYR A 238 11.28 16.36 -23.91
C TYR A 238 10.52 17.51 -23.25
N ALA A 239 9.23 17.36 -22.96
CA ALA A 239 8.43 18.46 -22.44
C ALA A 239 8.45 18.51 -20.90
N THR A 240 8.38 19.73 -20.35
CA THR A 240 8.12 19.96 -18.94
C THR A 240 6.60 19.94 -18.70
N PRO A 241 6.09 19.24 -17.67
CA PRO A 241 4.66 19.27 -17.36
C PRO A 241 4.26 20.68 -16.89
N PRO A 242 2.98 21.08 -17.11
CA PRO A 242 2.48 22.33 -16.54
C PRO A 242 2.65 22.34 -15.01
N PRO A 243 2.99 23.49 -14.41
CA PRO A 243 3.06 23.61 -12.95
C PRO A 243 1.72 23.24 -12.28
N ILE A 244 1.76 22.58 -11.12
CA ILE A 244 0.53 22.11 -10.43
C ILE A 244 -0.36 23.28 -9.99
N HIS A 245 0.22 24.43 -9.64
CA HIS A 245 -0.52 25.64 -9.27
C HIS A 245 -1.37 26.20 -10.43
N THR A 246 -1.11 25.82 -11.69
CA THR A 246 -1.97 26.15 -12.84
C THR A 246 -3.39 25.60 -12.66
N TYR A 247 -3.54 24.51 -11.94
CA TYR A 247 -4.82 23.83 -11.70
C TYR A 247 -5.36 24.10 -10.28
N ARG A 248 -4.46 24.30 -9.29
CA ARG A 248 -4.82 24.47 -7.88
C ARG A 248 -3.91 25.48 -7.19
N ASN A 249 -4.44 26.65 -6.91
CA ASN A 249 -3.72 27.75 -6.25
C ASN A 249 -3.50 27.56 -4.74
N ASP A 250 -4.13 26.55 -4.14
CA ASP A 250 -4.04 26.22 -2.71
C ASP A 250 -2.84 25.33 -2.37
N LEU A 251 -2.13 24.80 -3.39
CA LEU A 251 -0.95 23.96 -3.20
C LEU A 251 0.29 24.79 -2.86
N SER A 252 1.17 24.26 -2.02
CA SER A 252 2.40 24.94 -1.62
C SER A 252 3.47 24.89 -2.70
N GLU A 253 4.37 25.87 -2.69
CA GLU A 253 5.54 25.90 -3.60
C GLU A 253 6.48 24.71 -3.34
N GLU A 254 6.61 24.27 -2.09
CA GLU A 254 7.41 23.11 -1.69
C GLU A 254 6.88 21.84 -2.34
N LEU A 255 5.55 21.65 -2.35
CA LEU A 255 4.93 20.48 -3.00
C LEU A 255 5.13 20.52 -4.51
N GLU A 256 5.06 21.71 -5.13
CA GLU A 256 5.37 21.85 -6.56
C GLU A 256 6.83 21.51 -6.87
N GLN A 257 7.77 21.92 -6.00
CA GLN A 257 9.19 21.56 -6.15
C GLN A 257 9.40 20.03 -6.06
N VAL A 258 8.72 19.35 -5.12
CA VAL A 258 8.78 17.88 -4.99
C VAL A 258 8.31 17.22 -6.29
N VAL A 259 7.17 17.64 -6.84
CA VAL A 259 6.66 17.13 -8.12
C VAL A 259 7.65 17.38 -9.24
N ALA A 260 8.18 18.60 -9.34
CA ALA A 260 9.14 18.95 -10.38
C ALA A 260 10.46 18.14 -10.28
N MET A 261 10.95 17.87 -9.07
CA MET A 261 12.15 17.07 -8.84
C MET A 261 11.95 15.60 -9.21
N THR A 262 10.80 15.02 -8.88
CA THR A 262 10.50 13.62 -9.23
C THR A 262 10.35 13.44 -10.75
N MET A 263 9.87 14.44 -11.46
CA MET A 263 9.63 14.39 -12.91
C MET A 263 10.77 14.96 -13.76
N GLN A 264 11.97 15.15 -13.21
CA GLN A 264 13.17 15.51 -13.97
C GLN A 264 13.46 14.46 -15.05
N LYS A 265 13.78 14.93 -16.28
CA LYS A 265 14.11 14.05 -17.41
C LYS A 265 15.46 13.39 -17.22
N ASP A 266 16.43 14.16 -16.79
CA ASP A 266 17.77 13.70 -16.45
C ASP A 266 17.72 12.93 -15.11
N THR A 267 18.04 11.65 -15.15
CA THR A 267 18.05 10.78 -13.96
C THR A 267 19.03 11.25 -12.89
N ALA A 268 20.14 11.91 -13.28
CA ALA A 268 21.12 12.47 -12.34
C ALA A 268 20.60 13.69 -11.56
N LYS A 269 19.59 14.38 -12.10
CA LYS A 269 18.93 15.54 -11.45
C LYS A 269 17.62 15.14 -10.75
N ARG A 270 17.15 13.94 -10.99
CA ARG A 270 15.93 13.41 -10.36
C ARG A 270 16.20 13.03 -8.91
N CYS A 271 15.16 12.97 -8.11
CA CYS A 271 15.21 12.41 -6.77
C CYS A 271 15.85 10.99 -6.80
N VAL A 272 16.94 10.81 -6.07
CA VAL A 272 17.81 9.62 -6.20
C VAL A 272 17.22 8.33 -5.61
N SER A 273 16.20 8.41 -4.75
CA SER A 273 15.60 7.23 -4.12
C SER A 273 14.23 7.53 -3.52
N GLY A 274 13.45 6.46 -3.30
CA GLY A 274 12.18 6.57 -2.56
C GLY A 274 12.35 7.16 -1.16
N ASN A 275 13.46 6.90 -0.49
CA ASN A 275 13.72 7.46 0.84
C ASN A 275 14.00 8.98 0.79
N ALA A 276 14.68 9.47 -0.25
CA ALA A 276 14.88 10.91 -0.45
C ALA A 276 13.54 11.60 -0.74
N LEU A 277 12.69 11.03 -1.60
CA LEU A 277 11.34 11.52 -1.85
C LEU A 277 10.49 11.54 -0.57
N ALA A 278 10.55 10.49 0.23
CA ALA A 278 9.86 10.42 1.51
C ALA A 278 10.30 11.54 2.46
N ALA A 279 11.59 11.86 2.53
CA ALA A 279 12.11 12.97 3.34
C ALA A 279 11.60 14.33 2.87
N ASP A 280 11.51 14.56 1.55
CA ASP A 280 10.95 15.80 1.00
C ASP A 280 9.44 15.92 1.31
N LEU A 281 8.69 14.83 1.13
CA LEU A 281 7.26 14.78 1.47
C LEU A 281 7.00 14.98 2.96
N THR A 282 7.91 14.54 3.84
CA THR A 282 7.80 14.78 5.29
C THR A 282 7.78 16.28 5.61
N ARG A 283 8.63 17.07 4.97
CA ARG A 283 8.64 18.54 5.17
C ARG A 283 7.31 19.17 4.74
N VAL A 284 6.83 18.80 3.55
CA VAL A 284 5.52 19.25 3.04
C VAL A 284 4.38 18.87 4.00
N TYR A 285 4.39 17.65 4.51
CA TYR A 285 3.34 17.14 5.40
C TYR A 285 3.29 17.89 6.74
N GLN A 286 4.45 18.23 7.31
CA GLN A 286 4.54 19.01 8.53
C GLN A 286 3.91 20.40 8.36
N ASP A 287 4.17 21.07 7.23
CA ASP A 287 3.61 22.39 6.94
C ASP A 287 2.09 22.35 6.68
N LEU A 288 1.62 21.30 6.00
CA LEU A 288 0.18 21.12 5.76
C LEU A 288 -0.59 20.94 7.08
N ARG A 289 -0.10 20.10 7.98
CA ARG A 289 -0.80 19.78 9.23
C ARG A 289 -0.79 20.93 10.26
N THR A 290 0.21 21.78 10.28
CA THR A 290 0.17 23.01 11.11
C THR A 290 -0.97 23.95 10.74
N LYS A 291 -1.48 23.89 9.51
CA LYS A 291 -2.65 24.66 9.05
C LYS A 291 -4.00 24.04 9.43
N TYR A 292 -4.04 22.75 9.74
CA TYR A 292 -5.28 21.98 10.00
C TYR A 292 -5.49 21.59 11.48
N ASP A 293 -4.70 22.12 12.42
CA ASP A 293 -4.94 21.98 13.87
C ASP A 293 -6.25 22.67 14.26
N SER A 294 -7.37 22.02 13.89
CA SER A 294 -8.72 22.48 14.17
C SER A 294 -9.23 21.91 15.51
N LEU A 295 -10.25 22.55 16.06
CA LEU A 295 -10.92 22.26 17.35
C LEU A 295 -11.31 20.78 17.55
N ASP A 296 -11.53 20.01 16.49
CA ASP A 296 -11.90 18.59 16.54
C ASP A 296 -10.81 17.68 17.15
N ASN A 297 -9.55 18.08 17.10
CA ASN A 297 -8.45 17.30 17.65
C ASN A 297 -8.20 17.54 19.15
N GLN A 298 -8.84 18.53 19.77
CA GLN A 298 -8.61 18.84 21.19
C GLN A 298 -9.16 17.75 22.11
N GLU A 299 -10.35 17.18 21.80
CA GLU A 299 -10.89 16.03 22.54
C GLU A 299 -9.95 14.81 22.48
N HIS A 300 -9.45 14.50 21.30
CA HIS A 300 -8.51 13.42 21.08
C HIS A 300 -7.19 13.65 21.86
N PHE A 301 -6.69 14.87 21.87
CA PHE A 301 -5.51 15.25 22.64
C PHE A 301 -5.72 15.03 24.15
N ASP A 302 -6.83 15.47 24.68
CA ASP A 302 -7.14 15.32 26.11
C ASP A 302 -7.33 13.85 26.51
N LEU A 303 -7.92 13.03 25.62
CA LEU A 303 -8.03 11.59 25.80
C LEU A 303 -6.65 10.91 25.84
N LEU A 304 -5.75 11.23 24.90
CA LEU A 304 -4.40 10.66 24.90
C LEU A 304 -3.59 11.08 26.13
N ARG A 305 -3.69 12.35 26.52
CA ARG A 305 -3.01 12.86 27.71
C ARG A 305 -3.41 12.14 28.98
N ALA A 306 -4.64 11.64 29.06
CA ALA A 306 -5.14 10.87 30.20
C ALA A 306 -4.60 9.44 30.25
N LEU A 307 -4.11 8.88 29.14
CA LEU A 307 -3.56 7.53 29.09
C LEU A 307 -2.15 7.48 29.70
N THR A 308 -1.89 6.46 30.51
CA THR A 308 -0.60 6.24 31.18
C THR A 308 0.58 6.21 30.21
N PHE A 309 0.37 5.69 29.00
CA PHE A 309 1.35 5.64 27.94
C PHE A 309 1.92 7.03 27.60
N PHE A 310 1.09 8.07 27.63
CA PHE A 310 1.46 9.43 27.24
C PHE A 310 1.87 10.34 28.39
N HIS A 311 1.92 9.88 29.64
CA HIS A 311 2.27 10.72 30.79
C HIS A 311 3.66 11.37 30.72
N GLU A 312 4.61 10.74 30.02
CA GLU A 312 5.96 11.29 29.85
C GLU A 312 6.11 12.21 28.63
N PHE A 313 5.08 12.32 27.79
CA PHE A 313 5.12 13.11 26.57
C PHE A 313 4.82 14.58 26.84
N SER A 314 5.54 15.49 26.20
CA SER A 314 5.17 16.90 26.13
C SER A 314 3.92 17.10 25.28
N HIS A 315 3.26 18.25 25.43
CA HIS A 315 2.09 18.58 24.61
C HIS A 315 2.41 18.53 23.10
N ALA A 316 3.57 19.06 22.70
CA ALA A 316 4.01 19.01 21.29
C ALA A 316 4.19 17.57 20.79
N GLU A 317 4.79 16.69 21.58
CA GLU A 317 5.00 15.30 21.20
C GLU A 317 3.68 14.51 21.12
N ILE A 318 2.69 14.80 21.97
CA ILE A 318 1.34 14.20 21.85
C ILE A 318 0.69 14.60 20.52
N TRP A 319 0.79 15.88 20.13
CA TRP A 319 0.33 16.35 18.83
C TRP A 319 1.06 15.67 17.66
N GLU A 320 2.36 15.43 17.79
CA GLU A 320 3.12 14.69 16.76
C GLU A 320 2.62 13.24 16.62
N VAL A 321 2.37 12.54 17.73
CA VAL A 321 1.80 11.18 17.69
C VAL A 321 0.39 11.17 17.13
N LEU A 322 -0.47 12.11 17.53
CA LEU A 322 -1.82 12.26 16.96
C LEU A 322 -1.78 12.39 15.44
N ARG A 323 -0.81 13.15 14.92
CA ARG A 323 -0.62 13.33 13.47
C ARG A 323 -0.13 12.07 12.75
N ALA A 324 0.59 11.18 13.44
CA ALA A 324 1.09 9.92 12.91
C ALA A 324 0.16 8.74 13.21
N SER A 325 -1.09 9.00 13.61
CA SER A 325 -2.04 7.98 14.05
C SER A 325 -3.44 8.24 13.51
N ASP A 326 -4.23 7.17 13.48
CA ASP A 326 -5.65 7.18 13.11
C ASP A 326 -6.51 6.69 14.27
N TRP A 327 -7.69 7.30 14.42
CA TRP A 327 -8.71 6.83 15.35
C TRP A 327 -9.69 5.91 14.67
N HIS A 328 -10.00 4.79 15.31
CA HIS A 328 -10.96 3.83 14.78
C HIS A 328 -11.86 3.28 15.88
N GLU A 329 -13.15 3.18 15.56
CA GLU A 329 -14.15 2.58 16.43
C GLU A 329 -14.55 1.20 15.87
N TYR A 330 -14.51 0.19 16.74
CA TYR A 330 -14.91 -1.17 16.41
C TYR A 330 -16.15 -1.54 17.21
N GLN A 331 -17.05 -2.27 16.55
CA GLN A 331 -18.24 -2.82 17.20
C GLN A 331 -17.94 -4.20 17.81
N ASP A 332 -18.82 -4.67 18.68
CA ASP A 332 -18.67 -5.97 19.34
C ASP A 332 -18.45 -7.10 18.32
N GLY A 333 -17.41 -7.90 18.54
CA GLY A 333 -17.05 -9.04 17.70
C GLY A 333 -16.28 -8.70 16.42
N GLU A 334 -16.03 -7.42 16.11
CA GLU A 334 -15.22 -7.04 14.96
C GLU A 334 -13.73 -7.39 15.16
N ASP A 335 -13.10 -7.85 14.08
CA ASP A 335 -11.66 -8.10 14.06
C ASP A 335 -10.88 -6.78 13.97
N ILE A 336 -10.05 -6.49 14.98
CA ILE A 336 -9.15 -5.35 15.00
C ILE A 336 -7.84 -5.70 14.27
N VAL A 337 -7.36 -6.92 14.49
CA VAL A 337 -6.15 -7.49 13.88
C VAL A 337 -6.37 -8.97 13.66
N ARG A 338 -5.91 -9.51 12.53
CA ARG A 338 -5.96 -10.96 12.24
C ARG A 338 -4.58 -11.57 12.26
N GLU A 339 -4.48 -12.76 12.86
CA GLU A 339 -3.26 -13.56 12.86
C GLU A 339 -2.76 -13.82 11.44
N GLY A 340 -1.46 -13.62 11.20
CA GLY A 340 -0.83 -13.83 9.90
C GLY A 340 -0.89 -12.64 8.93
N GLU A 341 -1.66 -11.59 9.21
CA GLU A 341 -1.67 -10.36 8.41
C GLU A 341 -0.37 -9.57 8.54
N MET A 342 -0.01 -8.85 7.47
CA MET A 342 1.10 -7.90 7.45
C MET A 342 0.57 -6.51 7.75
N ASP A 343 1.09 -5.89 8.80
CA ASP A 343 0.73 -4.55 9.21
C ASP A 343 1.90 -3.91 9.98
N ASP A 344 2.12 -2.61 9.85
CA ASP A 344 3.16 -1.85 10.52
C ASP A 344 2.66 -1.05 11.73
N ARG A 345 1.40 -1.23 12.11
CA ARG A 345 0.74 -0.43 13.14
C ARG A 345 0.97 -0.98 14.54
N PHE A 346 1.08 -0.06 15.46
CA PHE A 346 0.96 -0.26 16.89
C PHE A 346 -0.39 0.28 17.35
N TYR A 347 -1.03 -0.39 18.28
CA TYR A 347 -2.40 -0.10 18.70
C TYR A 347 -2.45 0.24 20.19
N ILE A 348 -3.23 1.25 20.54
CA ILE A 348 -3.50 1.65 21.92
C ILE A 348 -5.02 1.67 22.12
N ILE A 349 -5.53 0.92 23.10
CA ILE A 349 -6.95 0.95 23.45
C ILE A 349 -7.22 2.25 24.23
N VAL A 350 -7.97 3.17 23.61
CA VAL A 350 -8.37 4.43 24.23
C VAL A 350 -9.60 4.23 25.12
N SER A 351 -10.55 3.41 24.69
CA SER A 351 -11.72 3.02 25.50
C SER A 351 -12.23 1.63 25.09
N GLY A 352 -12.85 0.91 26.01
CA GLY A 352 -13.40 -0.42 25.77
C GLY A 352 -12.42 -1.54 26.08
N LYS A 353 -12.68 -2.75 25.51
CA LYS A 353 -11.90 -3.97 25.73
C LYS A 353 -11.76 -4.77 24.46
N ALA A 354 -10.66 -5.52 24.35
CA ALA A 354 -10.42 -6.43 23.24
C ALA A 354 -9.93 -7.80 23.71
N GLU A 355 -10.31 -8.86 23.00
CA GLU A 355 -9.90 -10.24 23.27
C GLU A 355 -8.77 -10.65 22.36
N VAL A 356 -7.76 -11.33 22.93
CA VAL A 356 -6.61 -11.89 22.21
C VAL A 356 -6.86 -13.36 21.95
N GLU A 357 -6.76 -13.77 20.70
CA GLU A 357 -6.90 -15.16 20.26
C GLU A 357 -5.69 -15.60 19.42
N THR A 358 -5.23 -16.83 19.61
CA THR A 358 -4.21 -17.48 18.77
C THR A 358 -4.69 -18.88 18.43
N ASN A 359 -4.65 -19.24 17.14
CA ASN A 359 -5.16 -20.54 16.67
C ASN A 359 -6.59 -20.85 17.13
N GLY A 360 -7.44 -19.83 17.29
CA GLY A 360 -8.83 -19.97 17.76
C GLY A 360 -8.98 -20.19 19.26
N GLN A 361 -7.91 -20.07 20.05
CA GLN A 361 -7.93 -20.15 21.52
C GLN A 361 -7.78 -18.76 22.12
N LYS A 362 -8.67 -18.41 23.05
CA LYS A 362 -8.62 -17.15 23.80
C LYS A 362 -7.46 -17.20 24.79
N LEU A 363 -6.54 -16.22 24.66
CA LEU A 363 -5.37 -16.08 25.53
C LEU A 363 -5.57 -15.07 26.66
N GLY A 364 -6.38 -14.02 26.43
CA GLY A 364 -6.58 -12.96 27.42
C GLY A 364 -7.48 -11.84 26.94
N VAL A 365 -7.58 -10.80 27.75
CA VAL A 365 -8.36 -9.58 27.49
C VAL A 365 -7.44 -8.38 27.68
N LEU A 366 -7.53 -7.43 26.80
CA LEU A 366 -6.85 -6.13 26.84
C LEU A 366 -7.88 -5.06 27.25
N ASP A 367 -7.51 -4.26 28.22
CA ASP A 367 -8.34 -3.18 28.77
C ASP A 367 -7.87 -1.81 28.27
N ASN A 368 -8.60 -0.75 28.64
CA ASN A 368 -8.23 0.64 28.38
C ASN A 368 -6.78 0.94 28.79
N GLY A 369 -6.04 1.63 27.94
CA GLY A 369 -4.61 1.95 28.08
C GLY A 369 -3.68 0.79 27.70
N SER A 370 -4.21 -0.40 27.39
CA SER A 370 -3.39 -1.50 26.89
C SER A 370 -2.91 -1.23 25.47
N CYS A 371 -1.70 -1.73 25.18
CA CYS A 371 -1.06 -1.60 23.88
C CYS A 371 -0.83 -2.98 23.27
N PHE A 372 -0.87 -3.09 21.93
CA PHE A 372 -0.57 -4.33 21.22
C PHE A 372 -0.07 -4.07 19.79
N GLY A 373 0.42 -5.12 19.12
CA GLY A 373 0.96 -5.03 17.77
C GLY A 373 2.44 -4.70 17.68
N GLU A 374 3.13 -4.77 18.79
CA GLU A 374 4.53 -4.40 18.96
C GLU A 374 5.50 -5.15 18.05
N THR A 375 5.27 -6.45 17.84
CA THR A 375 6.18 -7.29 17.03
C THR A 375 6.19 -6.83 15.57
N SER A 376 5.03 -6.52 15.03
CA SER A 376 4.89 -6.05 13.65
C SER A 376 5.40 -4.62 13.49
N TYR A 377 5.15 -3.76 14.47
CA TYR A 377 5.64 -2.38 14.49
C TYR A 377 7.17 -2.30 14.44
N VAL A 378 7.89 -3.16 15.20
CA VAL A 378 9.36 -3.14 15.27
C VAL A 378 10.03 -3.86 14.10
N ARG A 379 9.44 -4.95 13.62
CA ARG A 379 10.08 -5.86 12.66
C ARG A 379 9.41 -5.91 11.28
N GLY A 380 8.24 -5.27 11.10
CA GLY A 380 7.42 -5.46 9.91
C GLY A 380 7.01 -6.93 9.73
N ALA A 381 6.87 -7.67 10.83
CA ALA A 381 6.55 -9.09 10.83
C ALA A 381 5.03 -9.31 10.76
N LYS A 382 4.61 -10.52 10.39
CA LYS A 382 3.20 -10.92 10.44
C LYS A 382 2.68 -10.89 11.86
N ARG A 383 1.38 -10.61 12.01
CA ARG A 383 0.66 -10.65 13.28
C ARG A 383 0.71 -12.05 13.88
N THR A 384 1.02 -12.13 15.16
CA THR A 384 1.16 -13.40 15.90
C THR A 384 -0.14 -13.86 16.58
N ALA A 385 -1.14 -12.99 16.65
CA ALA A 385 -2.44 -13.24 17.25
C ALA A 385 -3.52 -12.43 16.54
N SER A 386 -4.76 -12.88 16.62
CA SER A 386 -5.95 -12.12 16.30
C SER A 386 -6.42 -11.35 17.51
N ILE A 387 -6.93 -10.13 17.30
CA ILE A 387 -7.51 -9.29 18.35
C ILE A 387 -8.90 -8.87 17.90
N LYS A 388 -9.90 -9.13 18.76
CA LYS A 388 -11.30 -8.83 18.51
C LYS A 388 -11.86 -7.86 19.53
N ALA A 389 -12.72 -6.98 19.09
CA ALA A 389 -13.47 -6.08 19.97
C ALA A 389 -14.42 -6.88 20.89
N SER A 390 -14.43 -6.58 22.18
CA SER A 390 -15.34 -7.11 23.17
C SER A 390 -16.22 -5.98 23.70
N GLY A 391 -17.33 -5.75 23.03
CA GLY A 391 -18.11 -4.52 23.11
C GLY A 391 -17.56 -3.40 22.21
N PRO A 392 -18.15 -2.19 22.26
CA PRO A 392 -17.62 -1.03 21.55
C PRO A 392 -16.20 -0.66 22.02
N VAL A 393 -15.27 -0.50 21.10
CA VAL A 393 -13.83 -0.21 21.39
C VAL A 393 -13.37 0.95 20.52
N THR A 394 -12.74 1.94 21.14
CA THR A 394 -12.03 3.02 20.44
C THR A 394 -10.53 2.79 20.52
N ILE A 395 -9.87 2.79 19.41
CA ILE A 395 -8.43 2.48 19.28
C ILE A 395 -7.70 3.59 18.55
N LEU A 396 -6.53 3.96 19.08
CA LEU A 396 -5.53 4.73 18.39
C LEU A 396 -4.58 3.76 17.64
N ARG A 397 -4.50 3.89 16.32
CA ARG A 397 -3.61 3.13 15.45
C ARG A 397 -2.42 4.01 15.08
N VAL A 398 -1.23 3.65 15.50
CA VAL A 398 0.02 4.40 15.26
C VAL A 398 0.84 3.66 14.20
N SER A 399 1.02 4.25 13.02
CA SER A 399 1.84 3.66 11.94
C SER A 399 3.33 3.86 12.20
N SER A 400 4.14 2.79 12.10
CA SER A 400 5.60 2.90 12.21
C SER A 400 6.18 3.72 11.07
N THR A 401 5.61 3.60 9.88
CA THR A 401 6.00 4.36 8.69
C THR A 401 5.77 5.86 8.89
N LEU A 402 4.62 6.28 9.47
CA LEU A 402 4.32 7.68 9.75
C LEU A 402 5.11 8.22 10.95
N MET A 403 5.42 7.38 11.94
CA MET A 403 6.27 7.77 13.07
C MET A 403 7.70 8.15 12.66
N GLU A 404 8.17 7.76 11.48
CA GLU A 404 9.42 8.27 10.92
C GLU A 404 9.37 9.77 10.56
N GLN A 405 8.16 10.35 10.44
CA GLN A 405 7.95 11.77 10.12
C GLN A 405 7.93 12.68 11.34
N VAL A 406 7.78 12.13 12.54
CA VAL A 406 7.79 12.94 13.77
C VAL A 406 9.21 13.29 14.20
N SER A 407 9.35 14.26 15.11
CA SER A 407 10.66 14.70 15.62
C SER A 407 11.44 13.53 16.24
N SER A 408 12.77 13.57 16.15
CA SER A 408 13.64 12.56 16.77
C SER A 408 13.43 12.49 18.29
N ALA A 409 13.07 13.58 18.94
CA ALA A 409 12.74 13.63 20.37
C ALA A 409 11.48 12.81 20.68
N CYS A 410 10.43 12.99 19.88
CA CYS A 410 9.17 12.24 19.97
C CYS A 410 9.41 10.74 19.69
N GLN A 411 10.14 10.40 18.63
CA GLN A 411 10.49 9.00 18.31
C GLN A 411 11.22 8.32 19.46
N LEU A 412 12.24 8.99 20.02
CA LEU A 412 13.01 8.44 21.15
C LEU A 412 12.14 8.21 22.38
N ARG A 413 11.26 9.16 22.70
CA ARG A 413 10.34 9.05 23.84
C ARG A 413 9.33 7.93 23.61
N PHE A 414 8.72 7.87 22.43
CA PHE A 414 7.80 6.80 22.07
C PHE A 414 8.45 5.44 22.24
N ASN A 415 9.63 5.22 21.65
CA ASN A 415 10.36 3.97 21.74
C ASN A 415 10.72 3.61 23.21
N LYS A 416 11.07 4.60 24.04
CA LYS A 416 11.39 4.37 25.45
C LYS A 416 10.16 3.92 26.25
N VAL A 417 9.02 4.58 26.10
CA VAL A 417 7.76 4.21 26.78
C VAL A 417 7.27 2.86 26.28
N PHE A 418 7.33 2.63 24.99
CA PHE A 418 7.00 1.38 24.33
C PHE A 418 7.82 0.19 24.88
N LEU A 419 9.15 0.32 24.97
CA LEU A 419 10.01 -0.72 25.56
C LEU A 419 9.66 -1.01 27.02
N ARG A 420 9.35 0.01 27.82
CA ARG A 420 8.92 -0.18 29.21
C ARG A 420 7.61 -0.96 29.28
N SER A 421 6.63 -0.62 28.43
CA SER A 421 5.36 -1.36 28.36
C SER A 421 5.59 -2.84 28.05
N LEU A 422 6.49 -3.16 27.10
CA LEU A 422 6.88 -4.54 26.79
C LEU A 422 7.51 -5.26 27.97
N ILE A 423 8.49 -4.62 28.64
CA ILE A 423 9.19 -5.22 29.79
C ILE A 423 8.20 -5.52 30.90
N THR A 424 7.29 -4.59 31.21
CA THR A 424 6.29 -4.78 32.26
C THR A 424 5.36 -5.96 31.95
N ARG A 425 4.97 -6.15 30.70
CA ARG A 425 4.12 -7.27 30.26
C ARG A 425 4.86 -8.60 30.41
N LEU A 426 6.13 -8.69 29.94
CA LEU A 426 6.96 -9.89 30.06
C LEU A 426 7.23 -10.29 31.54
N GLN A 427 7.31 -9.31 32.44
CA GLN A 427 7.46 -9.56 33.85
C GLN A 427 6.15 -10.00 34.53
N GLY A 428 4.99 -9.52 34.05
CA GLY A 428 3.67 -9.92 34.51
C GLY A 428 3.32 -11.37 34.16
N ASP A 429 3.66 -11.82 32.94
CA ASP A 429 3.45 -13.20 32.50
C ASP A 429 4.34 -14.22 33.21
N GLY A 430 5.50 -13.79 33.69
CA GLY A 430 6.43 -14.64 34.49
C GLY A 430 5.97 -14.96 35.93
N SER A 431 5.01 -14.21 36.48
CA SER A 431 4.46 -14.44 37.82
C SER A 431 3.26 -15.38 37.87
N ALA A 432 2.75 -15.82 36.72
CA ALA A 432 1.62 -16.77 36.62
C ALA A 432 2.05 -18.23 36.42
N GLN A 433 3.38 -18.53 36.41
CA GLN A 433 3.97 -19.87 36.25
C GLN A 433 4.83 -20.32 37.44
N THR A 434 4.55 -19.86 38.63
CA THR A 434 5.14 -20.46 39.87
C THR A 434 4.07 -20.95 40.80
#